data_fa43c19efe5a65646bb62dfc91ccf017
#
_entry.id   fa43c19efe5a65646bb62dfc91ccf017
#
_cell.length_a   1.000
_cell.length_b   1.000
_cell.length_c   1.000
_cell.angle_alpha   90.00
_cell.angle_beta   90.00
_cell.angle_gamma   90.00
#
_symmetry.space_group_name_H-M   'P 1'
#
loop_
_entity.id
_entity.type
_entity.pdbx_description
1 polymer ?
#
loop_
_entity_poly.entity_id
_entity_poly.type
_entity_poly.pdbx_seq_one_letter_code
_entity_poly.pdbx_strand_id
1 'polypeptide(L)'
;MYFWKMNGTGNDFLLINNMEEHLSPEIFPTLARTLCHRQFSIGADGLMIVDTPVQGGDYRMWFYNNDGSTSEMCGNGVRCICRYGYENGLAGEVQRVETTAGLVIGQRIDKRLYRIRLNDPAHIRLDIPIEANGVCYTGSYMELGDPGIPHAIIPYHDLAHADENELRELGRAIRHCKDFPKGANVNFCELTGEDEIFERTFERGVEDFTYAC
;
A
#
# COMPACT_ATOMS: atom_id res chain seq x y z
N MET A 1 5.14 2.23 -25.86
CA MET A 1 4.57 2.20 -24.48
C MET A 1 5.25 3.28 -23.65
N TYR A 2 4.46 4.21 -23.15
CA TYR A 2 4.93 5.27 -22.27
C TYR A 2 4.62 4.90 -20.81
N PHE A 3 5.46 5.33 -19.89
CA PHE A 3 5.25 5.12 -18.47
C PHE A 3 5.74 6.34 -17.67
N TRP A 4 5.17 6.50 -16.47
CA TRP A 4 5.64 7.43 -15.47
C TRP A 4 6.30 6.66 -14.33
N LYS A 5 7.47 7.15 -13.86
CA LYS A 5 8.09 6.66 -12.64
C LYS A 5 7.76 7.63 -11.51
N MET A 6 7.07 7.17 -10.47
CA MET A 6 6.63 8.00 -9.36
C MET A 6 7.07 7.42 -8.03
N ASN A 7 7.18 8.26 -7.02
CA ASN A 7 7.48 7.86 -5.64
C ASN A 7 6.46 8.50 -4.71
N GLY A 8 5.82 7.69 -3.87
CA GLY A 8 4.93 8.10 -2.80
C GLY A 8 5.45 7.60 -1.47
N THR A 9 6.02 8.51 -0.65
CA THR A 9 6.50 8.23 0.71
C THR A 9 7.40 6.98 0.84
N GLY A 10 8.38 6.85 -0.08
CA GLY A 10 9.32 5.74 -0.07
C GLY A 10 8.99 4.60 -1.03
N ASN A 11 7.72 4.33 -1.33
CA ASN A 11 7.34 3.39 -2.37
C ASN A 11 7.49 3.99 -3.77
N ASP A 12 8.07 3.24 -4.68
CA ASP A 12 8.21 3.65 -6.06
C ASP A 12 7.37 2.80 -7.01
N PHE A 13 6.74 3.46 -7.97
CA PHE A 13 5.79 2.84 -8.87
C PHE A 13 6.05 3.21 -10.32
N LEU A 14 5.73 2.27 -11.20
CA LEU A 14 5.55 2.54 -12.62
C LEU A 14 4.04 2.73 -12.89
N LEU A 15 3.68 3.77 -13.65
CA LEU A 15 2.31 4.02 -14.07
C LEU A 15 2.23 3.95 -15.60
N ILE A 16 1.25 3.22 -16.11
CA ILE A 16 0.94 3.11 -17.53
C ILE A 16 -0.52 3.52 -17.75
N ASN A 17 -0.77 4.37 -18.73
CA ASN A 17 -2.13 4.75 -19.14
C ASN A 17 -2.67 3.78 -20.18
N ASN A 18 -3.48 2.82 -19.74
CA ASN A 18 -4.04 1.82 -20.63
C ASN A 18 -5.19 2.34 -21.50
N MET A 19 -5.76 3.51 -21.17
CA MET A 19 -6.71 4.18 -22.07
C MET A 19 -6.05 4.63 -23.39
N GLU A 20 -4.71 4.79 -23.37
CA GLU A 20 -3.91 5.12 -24.56
C GLU A 20 -3.19 3.90 -25.15
N GLU A 21 -2.67 3.01 -24.30
CA GLU A 21 -1.83 1.89 -24.73
C GLU A 21 -2.66 0.66 -25.18
N HIS A 22 -3.90 0.54 -24.74
CA HIS A 22 -4.86 -0.51 -25.13
C HIS A 22 -4.34 -1.95 -24.95
N LEU A 23 -3.61 -2.19 -23.87
CA LEU A 23 -3.06 -3.51 -23.56
C LEU A 23 -4.14 -4.44 -22.99
N SER A 24 -4.03 -5.74 -23.29
CA SER A 24 -4.90 -6.74 -22.66
C SER A 24 -4.58 -6.90 -21.17
N PRO A 25 -5.59 -6.90 -20.27
CA PRO A 25 -5.35 -7.12 -18.83
C PRO A 25 -4.63 -8.43 -18.49
N GLU A 26 -4.68 -9.43 -19.34
CA GLU A 26 -4.01 -10.71 -19.19
C GLU A 26 -2.48 -10.58 -19.10
N ILE A 27 -1.90 -9.54 -19.71
CA ILE A 27 -0.45 -9.33 -19.70
C ILE A 27 0.03 -8.52 -18.48
N PHE A 28 -0.84 -7.84 -17.74
CA PHE A 28 -0.46 -6.94 -16.65
C PHE A 28 0.42 -7.63 -15.58
N PRO A 29 0.12 -8.86 -15.11
CA PRO A 29 1.00 -9.55 -14.16
C PRO A 29 2.41 -9.78 -14.69
N THR A 30 2.51 -10.15 -15.97
CA THR A 30 3.81 -10.39 -16.61
C THR A 30 4.56 -9.08 -16.83
N LEU A 31 3.83 -8.02 -17.18
CA LEU A 31 4.39 -6.68 -17.36
C LEU A 31 4.97 -6.17 -16.03
N ALA A 32 4.25 -6.35 -14.93
CA ALA A 32 4.72 -5.99 -13.59
C ALA A 32 6.03 -6.73 -13.24
N ARG A 33 6.08 -8.05 -13.36
CA ARG A 33 7.31 -8.83 -13.13
C ARG A 33 8.47 -8.37 -13.97
N THR A 34 8.23 -8.06 -15.23
CA THR A 34 9.28 -7.67 -16.16
C THR A 34 9.78 -6.26 -15.89
N LEU A 35 8.88 -5.28 -15.80
CA LEU A 35 9.26 -3.87 -15.70
C LEU A 35 9.72 -3.47 -14.30
N CYS A 36 9.15 -4.08 -13.25
CA CYS A 36 9.50 -3.75 -11.88
C CYS A 36 10.78 -4.43 -11.39
N HIS A 37 11.40 -5.30 -12.19
CA HIS A 37 12.66 -5.93 -11.81
C HIS A 37 13.80 -4.92 -11.73
N ARG A 38 14.35 -4.70 -10.51
CA ARG A 38 15.31 -3.60 -10.25
C ARG A 38 16.66 -3.77 -10.95
N GLN A 39 17.11 -5.01 -11.14
CA GLN A 39 18.42 -5.28 -11.72
C GLN A 39 18.40 -5.41 -13.25
N PHE A 40 17.29 -5.85 -13.82
CA PHE A 40 17.22 -6.19 -15.26
C PHE A 40 16.24 -5.32 -16.03
N SER A 41 15.56 -4.39 -15.39
CA SER A 41 14.61 -3.49 -16.05
C SER A 41 14.58 -2.12 -15.34
N ILE A 42 13.44 -1.41 -15.40
CA ILE A 42 13.27 -0.07 -14.82
C ILE A 42 13.34 -0.13 -13.28
N GLY A 43 12.77 -1.19 -12.69
CA GLY A 43 12.72 -1.41 -11.24
C GLY A 43 11.67 -0.56 -10.55
N ALA A 44 10.82 -1.17 -9.74
CA ALA A 44 9.83 -0.51 -8.88
C ALA A 44 9.29 -1.51 -7.84
N ASP A 45 8.58 -1.01 -6.83
CA ASP A 45 7.83 -1.82 -5.87
C ASP A 45 6.56 -2.38 -6.51
N GLY A 46 5.99 -1.65 -7.49
CA GLY A 46 4.81 -2.12 -8.18
C GLY A 46 4.50 -1.38 -9.49
N LEU A 47 3.56 -1.96 -10.23
CA LEU A 47 3.01 -1.43 -11.48
C LEU A 47 1.57 -1.02 -11.25
N MET A 48 1.24 0.21 -11.60
CA MET A 48 -0.12 0.72 -11.66
C MET A 48 -0.55 0.93 -13.10
N ILE A 49 -1.74 0.44 -13.43
CA ILE A 49 -2.35 0.66 -14.73
C ILE A 49 -3.58 1.55 -14.55
N VAL A 50 -3.56 2.70 -15.20
CA VAL A 50 -4.73 3.60 -15.30
C VAL A 50 -5.61 3.13 -16.43
N ASP A 51 -6.89 2.92 -16.15
CA ASP A 51 -7.83 2.37 -17.14
C ASP A 51 -9.21 3.04 -17.06
N THR A 52 -10.05 2.74 -18.02
CA THR A 52 -11.43 3.24 -18.09
C THR A 52 -12.22 2.81 -16.86
N PRO A 53 -12.95 3.73 -16.21
CA PRO A 53 -13.78 3.39 -15.05
C PRO A 53 -14.97 2.52 -15.47
N VAL A 54 -15.43 1.65 -14.59
CA VAL A 54 -16.57 0.75 -14.82
C VAL A 54 -17.66 0.84 -13.76
N GLN A 55 -17.43 1.59 -12.68
CA GLN A 55 -18.35 1.75 -11.53
C GLN A 55 -18.65 3.22 -11.23
N GLY A 56 -18.46 4.11 -12.21
CA GLY A 56 -18.77 5.53 -12.08
C GLY A 56 -17.71 6.36 -11.35
N GLY A 57 -16.48 5.88 -11.24
CA GLY A 57 -15.31 6.66 -10.88
C GLY A 57 -14.86 7.58 -12.02
N ASP A 58 -13.80 8.34 -11.78
CA ASP A 58 -13.18 9.17 -12.83
C ASP A 58 -12.26 8.32 -13.71
N TYR A 59 -11.56 7.38 -13.10
CA TYR A 59 -10.74 6.36 -13.76
C TYR A 59 -10.55 5.16 -12.83
N ARG A 60 -10.01 4.06 -13.37
CA ARG A 60 -9.71 2.84 -12.65
C ARG A 60 -8.21 2.67 -12.45
N MET A 61 -7.81 2.12 -11.31
CA MET A 61 -6.46 1.69 -10.99
C MET A 61 -6.41 0.17 -10.87
N TRP A 62 -5.60 -0.49 -11.71
CA TRP A 62 -5.10 -1.82 -11.45
C TRP A 62 -3.76 -1.72 -10.77
N PHE A 63 -3.56 -2.51 -9.72
CA PHE A 63 -2.28 -2.51 -9.00
C PHE A 63 -1.71 -3.92 -8.93
N TYR A 64 -0.44 -4.02 -9.29
CA TYR A 64 0.34 -5.25 -9.28
C TYR A 64 1.65 -5.02 -8.53
N ASN A 65 1.98 -5.92 -7.59
CA ASN A 65 3.29 -5.97 -6.96
C ASN A 65 4.38 -6.32 -7.99
N ASN A 66 5.64 -6.12 -7.64
CA ASN A 66 6.78 -6.42 -8.51
C ASN A 66 6.89 -7.90 -8.89
N ASP A 67 6.30 -8.82 -8.12
CA ASP A 67 6.22 -10.25 -8.41
C ASP A 67 5.06 -10.61 -9.35
N GLY A 68 4.26 -9.63 -9.75
CA GLY A 68 3.07 -9.77 -10.59
C GLY A 68 1.81 -10.23 -9.87
N SER A 69 1.83 -10.39 -8.56
CA SER A 69 0.61 -10.59 -7.79
C SER A 69 -0.26 -9.34 -7.79
N THR A 70 -1.58 -9.52 -7.77
CA THR A 70 -2.52 -8.40 -7.61
C THR A 70 -2.52 -7.93 -6.16
N SER A 71 -2.65 -6.61 -5.96
CA SER A 71 -2.93 -6.03 -4.66
C SER A 71 -4.24 -5.26 -4.70
N GLU A 72 -4.93 -5.24 -3.57
CA GLU A 72 -6.27 -4.65 -3.45
C GLU A 72 -6.20 -3.13 -3.57
N MET A 73 -5.27 -2.51 -2.86
CA MET A 73 -5.05 -1.06 -2.81
C MET A 73 -3.71 -0.76 -2.14
N CYS A 74 -3.13 0.39 -2.46
CA CYS A 74 -1.97 0.93 -1.78
C CYS A 74 -2.16 2.44 -1.62
N GLY A 75 -2.21 2.94 -0.37
CA GLY A 75 -2.41 4.37 -0.09
C GLY A 75 -1.32 5.25 -0.71
N ASN A 76 -0.06 4.81 -0.66
CA ASN A 76 1.08 5.48 -1.29
C ASN A 76 0.90 5.55 -2.82
N GLY A 77 0.44 4.46 -3.41
CA GLY A 77 0.16 4.38 -4.83
C GLY A 77 -1.01 5.25 -5.26
N VAL A 78 -2.11 5.27 -4.48
CA VAL A 78 -3.27 6.12 -4.80
C VAL A 78 -2.87 7.61 -4.78
N ARG A 79 -1.98 8.06 -3.89
CA ARG A 79 -1.45 9.43 -3.95
C ARG A 79 -0.69 9.71 -5.24
N CYS A 80 0.11 8.77 -5.71
CA CYS A 80 0.81 8.88 -6.99
C CYS A 80 -0.17 8.96 -8.17
N ILE A 81 -1.14 8.05 -8.22
CA ILE A 81 -2.09 7.99 -9.34
C ILE A 81 -3.04 9.20 -9.36
N CYS A 82 -3.41 9.75 -8.20
CA CYS A 82 -4.17 11.00 -8.13
C CYS A 82 -3.38 12.20 -8.66
N ARG A 83 -2.08 12.25 -8.40
CA ARG A 83 -1.22 13.25 -9.01
C ARG A 83 -1.16 13.07 -10.52
N TYR A 84 -0.97 11.85 -10.98
CA TYR A 84 -1.00 11.52 -12.41
C TYR A 84 -2.31 11.96 -13.06
N GLY A 85 -3.44 11.57 -12.46
CA GLY A 85 -4.78 11.89 -12.97
C GLY A 85 -5.03 13.39 -13.11
N TYR A 86 -4.60 14.18 -12.13
CA TYR A 86 -4.71 15.64 -12.19
C TYR A 86 -3.80 16.25 -13.27
N GLU A 87 -2.51 15.86 -13.29
CA GLU A 87 -1.52 16.41 -14.22
C GLU A 87 -1.81 16.04 -15.69
N ASN A 88 -2.56 14.95 -15.92
CA ASN A 88 -2.95 14.51 -17.28
C ASN A 88 -4.43 14.80 -17.61
N GLY A 89 -5.13 15.54 -16.78
CA GLY A 89 -6.50 15.98 -17.06
C GLY A 89 -7.56 14.88 -17.01
N LEU A 90 -7.28 13.75 -16.34
CA LEU A 90 -8.24 12.66 -16.18
C LEU A 90 -9.31 12.99 -15.14
N ALA A 91 -8.97 13.81 -14.15
CA ALA A 91 -9.88 14.28 -13.11
C ALA A 91 -9.44 15.64 -12.56
N GLY A 92 -10.31 16.28 -11.78
CA GLY A 92 -10.06 17.54 -11.11
C GLY A 92 -9.29 17.38 -9.78
N GLU A 93 -9.44 18.37 -8.88
CA GLU A 93 -8.78 18.35 -7.57
C GLU A 93 -9.33 17.25 -6.64
N VAL A 94 -10.60 16.91 -6.75
CA VAL A 94 -11.22 15.77 -6.07
C VAL A 94 -11.40 14.67 -7.10
N GLN A 95 -10.94 13.48 -6.79
CA GLN A 95 -10.84 12.36 -7.71
C GLN A 95 -11.46 11.10 -7.11
N ARG A 96 -12.18 10.35 -7.92
CA ARG A 96 -12.83 9.09 -7.58
C ARG A 96 -12.12 7.96 -8.31
N VAL A 97 -11.23 7.27 -7.61
CA VAL A 97 -10.40 6.21 -8.17
C VAL A 97 -11.05 4.85 -7.88
N GLU A 98 -11.40 4.11 -8.91
CA GLU A 98 -11.85 2.72 -8.76
C GLU A 98 -10.65 1.81 -8.51
N THR A 99 -10.66 1.09 -7.40
CA THR A 99 -9.65 0.08 -7.04
C THR A 99 -10.31 -1.28 -6.84
N THR A 100 -9.53 -2.34 -6.69
CA THR A 100 -10.07 -3.67 -6.33
C THR A 100 -10.64 -3.71 -4.91
N ALA A 101 -10.20 -2.80 -4.03
CA ALA A 101 -10.78 -2.62 -2.69
C ALA A 101 -11.98 -1.65 -2.66
N GLY A 102 -12.51 -1.26 -3.83
CA GLY A 102 -13.62 -0.32 -3.94
C GLY A 102 -13.21 1.07 -4.40
N LEU A 103 -14.12 2.03 -4.22
CA LEU A 103 -13.92 3.42 -4.64
C LEU A 103 -13.12 4.19 -3.57
N VAL A 104 -12.02 4.78 -3.99
CA VAL A 104 -11.16 5.60 -3.14
C VAL A 104 -11.28 7.07 -3.58
N ILE A 105 -11.36 7.97 -2.60
CA ILE A 105 -11.43 9.42 -2.85
C ILE A 105 -10.06 10.03 -2.59
N GLY A 106 -9.50 10.67 -3.62
CA GLY A 106 -8.29 11.47 -3.53
C GLY A 106 -8.60 12.95 -3.65
N GLN A 107 -7.89 13.77 -2.88
CA GLN A 107 -7.99 15.22 -2.95
C GLN A 107 -6.61 15.83 -3.11
N ARG A 108 -6.43 16.63 -4.14
CA ARG A 108 -5.25 17.47 -4.31
C ARG A 108 -5.28 18.63 -3.31
N ILE A 109 -4.24 18.76 -2.51
CA ILE A 109 -4.07 19.87 -1.56
C ILE A 109 -3.15 20.94 -2.16
N ASP A 110 -2.03 20.48 -2.76
CA ASP A 110 -1.13 21.34 -3.53
C ASP A 110 -0.44 20.54 -4.64
N LYS A 111 0.63 21.07 -5.24
CA LYS A 111 1.34 20.44 -6.35
C LYS A 111 1.88 19.04 -6.03
N ARG A 112 2.19 18.75 -4.76
CA ARG A 112 2.81 17.49 -4.33
C ARG A 112 2.07 16.77 -3.21
N LEU A 113 1.12 17.44 -2.55
CA LEU A 113 0.39 16.91 -1.42
C LEU A 113 -1.00 16.48 -1.85
N TYR A 114 -1.28 15.19 -1.63
CA TYR A 114 -2.58 14.57 -1.91
C TYR A 114 -3.09 13.89 -0.65
N ARG A 115 -4.34 14.19 -0.30
CA ARG A 115 -5.08 13.53 0.79
C ARG A 115 -5.88 12.40 0.19
N ILE A 116 -5.80 11.23 0.81
CA ILE A 116 -6.60 10.06 0.43
C ILE A 116 -7.50 9.69 1.58
N ARG A 117 -8.79 9.47 1.29
CA ARG A 117 -9.67 8.79 2.21
C ARG A 117 -9.52 7.29 1.96
N LEU A 118 -8.93 6.60 2.92
CA LEU A 118 -8.86 5.15 2.94
C LEU A 118 -10.24 4.54 3.26
N ASN A 119 -10.40 3.25 2.99
CA ASN A 119 -11.59 2.51 3.35
C ASN A 119 -11.76 2.47 4.88
N ASP A 120 -13.00 2.31 5.34
CA ASP A 120 -13.28 2.20 6.76
C ASP A 120 -12.71 0.87 7.31
N PRO A 121 -12.22 0.85 8.56
CA PRO A 121 -11.69 -0.37 9.16
C PRO A 121 -12.82 -1.39 9.40
N ALA A 122 -12.51 -2.65 9.10
CA ALA A 122 -13.37 -3.79 9.31
C ALA A 122 -12.62 -4.89 10.09
N HIS A 123 -13.34 -5.93 10.53
CA HIS A 123 -12.76 -7.10 11.19
C HIS A 123 -11.83 -6.76 12.37
N ILE A 124 -12.18 -5.74 13.17
CA ILE A 124 -11.36 -5.25 14.26
C ILE A 124 -11.31 -6.27 15.41
N ARG A 125 -10.12 -6.64 15.84
CA ARG A 125 -9.86 -7.46 17.05
C ARG A 125 -8.79 -6.75 17.89
N LEU A 126 -9.17 -6.35 19.09
CA LEU A 126 -8.27 -5.63 20.01
C LEU A 126 -7.64 -6.60 21.01
N ASP A 127 -6.45 -6.27 21.48
CA ASP A 127 -5.71 -6.94 22.56
C ASP A 127 -5.62 -8.47 22.39
N ILE A 128 -5.33 -8.91 21.16
CA ILE A 128 -5.16 -10.34 20.86
C ILE A 128 -3.72 -10.80 21.14
N PRO A 129 -3.53 -12.06 21.58
CA PRO A 129 -2.19 -12.64 21.64
C PRO A 129 -1.69 -12.97 20.23
N ILE A 130 -0.45 -12.61 19.94
CA ILE A 130 0.24 -12.85 18.67
C ILE A 130 1.54 -13.58 18.96
N GLU A 131 1.68 -14.81 18.47
CA GLU A 131 2.89 -15.61 18.66
C GLU A 131 3.87 -15.40 17.51
N ALA A 132 5.06 -14.87 17.82
CA ALA A 132 6.15 -14.71 16.86
C ALA A 132 7.49 -15.04 17.52
N ASN A 133 8.35 -15.79 16.83
CA ASN A 133 9.68 -16.20 17.31
C ASN A 133 9.68 -16.84 18.72
N GLY A 134 8.61 -17.55 19.09
CA GLY A 134 8.47 -18.19 20.40
C GLY A 134 8.13 -17.23 21.56
N VAL A 135 7.83 -15.98 21.24
CA VAL A 135 7.38 -14.96 22.20
C VAL A 135 5.92 -14.59 21.89
N CYS A 136 5.14 -14.39 22.93
CA CYS A 136 3.76 -13.93 22.83
C CYS A 136 3.70 -12.42 23.02
N TYR A 137 3.22 -11.70 22.02
CA TYR A 137 2.98 -10.26 22.04
C TYR A 137 1.49 -10.00 22.21
N THR A 138 1.14 -8.88 22.82
CA THR A 138 -0.23 -8.35 22.77
C THR A 138 -0.32 -7.29 21.69
N GLY A 139 -1.25 -7.47 20.76
CA GLY A 139 -1.45 -6.52 19.67
C GLY A 139 -2.91 -6.45 19.26
N SER A 140 -3.19 -5.71 18.21
CA SER A 140 -4.52 -5.60 17.63
C SER A 140 -4.47 -5.94 16.14
N TYR A 141 -5.60 -6.32 15.59
CA TYR A 141 -5.76 -6.64 14.17
C TYR A 141 -6.93 -5.88 13.59
N MET A 142 -6.79 -5.39 12.38
CA MET A 142 -7.89 -4.84 11.58
C MET A 142 -7.67 -5.08 10.08
N GLU A 143 -8.74 -4.99 9.32
CA GLU A 143 -8.65 -4.91 7.86
C GLU A 143 -9.15 -3.53 7.40
N LEU A 144 -8.47 -2.90 6.45
CA LEU A 144 -8.94 -1.67 5.81
C LEU A 144 -9.74 -2.02 4.56
N GLY A 145 -11.06 -1.91 4.65
CA GLY A 145 -12.01 -2.33 3.60
C GLY A 145 -12.57 -3.73 3.80
N ASP A 146 -13.46 -4.14 2.87
CA ASP A 146 -14.02 -5.49 2.80
C ASP A 146 -14.27 -5.87 1.31
N PRO A 147 -13.46 -6.76 0.71
CA PRO A 147 -12.27 -7.43 1.27
C PRO A 147 -11.16 -6.41 1.61
N GLY A 148 -10.56 -6.57 2.78
CA GLY A 148 -9.67 -5.58 3.36
C GLY A 148 -8.19 -5.95 3.31
N ILE A 149 -7.36 -4.91 3.49
CA ILE A 149 -5.92 -5.05 3.68
C ILE A 149 -5.66 -5.33 5.16
N PRO A 150 -5.04 -6.46 5.51
CA PRO A 150 -4.79 -6.82 6.90
C PRO A 150 -3.69 -5.96 7.54
N HIS A 151 -3.93 -5.49 8.75
CA HIS A 151 -2.98 -4.76 9.59
C HIS A 151 -2.89 -5.41 10.98
N ALA A 152 -1.67 -5.67 11.43
CA ALA A 152 -1.35 -6.01 12.82
C ALA A 152 -0.75 -4.77 13.47
N ILE A 153 -1.28 -4.34 14.61
CA ILE A 153 -0.81 -3.18 15.36
C ILE A 153 -0.15 -3.68 16.63
N ILE A 154 1.14 -3.40 16.79
CA ILE A 154 1.98 -3.89 17.88
C ILE A 154 2.46 -2.70 18.70
N PRO A 155 1.97 -2.51 19.93
CA PRO A 155 2.56 -1.55 20.85
C PRO A 155 4.03 -1.87 21.08
N TYR A 156 4.89 -0.87 20.94
CA TYR A 156 6.33 -1.02 21.09
C TYR A 156 6.89 0.12 21.95
N HIS A 157 7.81 -0.18 22.83
CA HIS A 157 8.43 0.82 23.70
C HIS A 157 9.76 1.27 23.11
N ASP A 158 10.02 2.57 23.16
CA ASP A 158 11.26 3.20 22.64
C ASP A 158 11.54 2.86 21.17
N LEU A 159 10.47 2.94 20.35
CA LEU A 159 10.49 2.58 18.94
C LEU A 159 11.49 3.42 18.13
N ALA A 160 11.72 4.66 18.54
CA ALA A 160 12.66 5.56 17.88
C ALA A 160 14.12 5.09 17.97
N HIS A 161 14.47 4.33 19.02
CA HIS A 161 15.82 3.83 19.25
C HIS A 161 15.93 2.30 19.05
N ALA A 162 14.86 1.65 18.60
CA ALA A 162 14.86 0.21 18.33
C ALA A 162 15.89 -0.17 17.26
N ASP A 163 16.57 -1.31 17.46
CA ASP A 163 17.45 -1.86 16.44
C ASP A 163 16.64 -2.23 15.19
N GLU A 164 17.02 -1.67 14.06
CA GLU A 164 16.25 -1.80 12.82
C GLU A 164 16.23 -3.24 12.29
N ASN A 165 17.30 -4.02 12.50
CA ASN A 165 17.36 -5.40 12.04
C ASN A 165 16.50 -6.31 12.93
N GLU A 166 16.55 -6.12 14.25
CA GLU A 166 15.67 -6.85 15.19
C GLU A 166 14.20 -6.56 14.90
N LEU A 167 13.87 -5.28 14.68
CA LEU A 167 12.50 -4.87 14.37
C LEU A 167 12.03 -5.42 13.00
N ARG A 168 12.93 -5.50 12.01
CA ARG A 168 12.66 -6.11 10.69
C ARG A 168 12.43 -7.61 10.80
N GLU A 169 13.22 -8.32 11.58
CA GLU A 169 13.05 -9.75 11.83
C GLU A 169 11.74 -10.04 12.57
N LEU A 170 11.40 -9.22 13.55
CA LEU A 170 10.13 -9.32 14.28
C LEU A 170 8.94 -9.02 13.36
N GLY A 171 9.04 -7.96 12.54
CA GLY A 171 8.03 -7.62 11.56
C GLY A 171 7.75 -8.77 10.58
N ARG A 172 8.80 -9.38 10.06
CA ARG A 172 8.70 -10.56 9.19
C ARG A 172 8.06 -11.75 9.90
N ALA A 173 8.45 -12.02 11.14
CA ALA A 173 7.89 -13.12 11.91
C ALA A 173 6.39 -12.94 12.20
N ILE A 174 5.97 -11.74 12.59
CA ILE A 174 4.56 -11.42 12.83
C ILE A 174 3.76 -11.48 11.53
N ARG A 175 4.29 -10.90 10.45
CA ARG A 175 3.64 -10.91 9.13
C ARG A 175 3.26 -12.31 8.65
N HIS A 176 4.08 -13.31 8.96
CA HIS A 176 3.90 -14.70 8.55
C HIS A 176 3.41 -15.63 9.67
N CYS A 177 3.01 -15.08 10.82
CA CYS A 177 2.53 -15.93 11.91
C CYS A 177 1.19 -16.59 11.57
N LYS A 178 0.89 -17.70 12.25
CA LYS A 178 -0.33 -18.50 12.04
C LYS A 178 -1.63 -17.71 12.23
N ASP A 179 -1.58 -16.63 13.03
CA ASP A 179 -2.74 -15.83 13.39
C ASP A 179 -3.19 -14.92 12.22
N PHE A 180 -2.33 -14.73 11.23
CA PHE A 180 -2.59 -13.92 10.03
C PHE A 180 -2.40 -14.71 8.73
N PRO A 181 -3.33 -15.61 8.38
CA PRO A 181 -3.19 -16.52 7.22
C PRO A 181 -3.06 -15.80 5.87
N LYS A 182 -3.55 -14.55 5.77
CA LYS A 182 -3.37 -13.69 4.58
C LYS A 182 -2.07 -12.89 4.65
N GLY A 183 -1.29 -13.02 5.74
CA GLY A 183 -0.26 -12.07 6.14
C GLY A 183 -0.87 -10.74 6.60
N ALA A 184 -0.04 -9.84 7.11
CA ALA A 184 -0.47 -8.51 7.52
C ALA A 184 0.63 -7.48 7.29
N ASN A 185 0.28 -6.21 7.13
CA ASN A 185 1.17 -5.10 7.39
C ASN A 185 1.38 -5.04 8.90
N VAL A 186 2.62 -4.95 9.37
CA VAL A 186 2.93 -4.93 10.80
C VAL A 186 3.32 -3.52 11.20
N ASN A 187 2.45 -2.89 11.98
CA ASN A 187 2.59 -1.51 12.42
C ASN A 187 3.08 -1.52 13.88
N PHE A 188 4.35 -1.20 14.09
CA PHE A 188 4.88 -0.95 15.43
C PHE A 188 4.54 0.48 15.82
N CYS A 189 3.92 0.65 16.98
CA CYS A 189 3.37 1.93 17.40
C CYS A 189 3.78 2.28 18.82
N GLU A 190 4.20 3.52 19.03
CA GLU A 190 4.49 4.12 20.33
C GLU A 190 3.68 5.40 20.50
N LEU A 191 2.98 5.52 21.64
CA LEU A 191 2.34 6.79 22.01
C LEU A 191 3.41 7.74 22.54
N THR A 192 3.64 8.84 21.84
CA THR A 192 4.68 9.83 22.19
C THR A 192 4.10 11.08 22.87
N GLY A 193 2.77 11.22 22.87
CA GLY A 193 2.03 12.31 23.48
C GLY A 193 0.55 11.98 23.61
N GLU A 194 -0.26 12.95 24.06
CA GLU A 194 -1.70 12.77 24.27
C GLU A 194 -2.43 12.46 22.94
N ASP A 195 -2.02 13.14 21.86
CA ASP A 195 -2.58 13.01 20.52
C ASP A 195 -1.48 12.68 19.47
N GLU A 196 -0.36 12.09 19.91
CA GLU A 196 0.77 11.79 19.05
C GLU A 196 1.14 10.32 19.11
N ILE A 197 1.39 9.75 17.94
CA ILE A 197 1.87 8.39 17.78
C ILE A 197 3.11 8.40 16.87
N PHE A 198 4.13 7.65 17.26
CA PHE A 198 5.23 7.30 16.37
C PHE A 198 4.99 5.90 15.83
N GLU A 199 5.10 5.73 14.52
CA GLU A 199 4.81 4.47 13.83
C GLU A 199 5.92 4.08 12.87
N ARG A 200 6.16 2.76 12.79
CA ARG A 200 6.99 2.13 11.76
C ARG A 200 6.27 0.90 11.23
N THR A 201 6.05 0.86 9.92
CA THR A 201 5.33 -0.24 9.27
C THR A 201 6.26 -1.13 8.47
N PHE A 202 6.27 -2.43 8.80
CA PHE A 202 6.82 -3.48 7.94
C PHE A 202 5.73 -3.92 6.96
N GLU A 203 5.89 -3.56 5.70
CA GLU A 203 4.82 -3.64 4.71
C GLU A 203 4.80 -4.97 3.96
N ARG A 204 3.62 -5.58 3.90
CA ARG A 204 3.33 -6.77 3.12
C ARG A 204 3.53 -6.50 1.62
N GLY A 205 4.37 -7.33 0.97
CA GLY A 205 4.67 -7.18 -0.46
C GLY A 205 5.90 -6.33 -0.75
N VAL A 206 6.28 -5.41 0.14
CA VAL A 206 7.58 -4.72 0.13
C VAL A 206 8.61 -5.55 0.91
N GLU A 207 8.16 -6.21 1.99
CA GLU A 207 8.96 -7.04 2.90
C GLU A 207 10.10 -6.26 3.59
N ASP A 208 9.85 -4.97 3.79
CA ASP A 208 10.71 -4.02 4.51
C ASP A 208 9.88 -2.85 5.04
N PHE A 209 10.54 -1.92 5.74
CA PHE A 209 9.90 -0.71 6.24
C PHE A 209 9.61 0.29 5.12
N THR A 210 8.46 0.94 5.22
CA THR A 210 8.09 2.09 4.39
C THR A 210 7.91 3.33 5.26
N TYR A 211 7.96 4.52 4.64
CA TYR A 211 7.83 5.80 5.37
C TYR A 211 6.38 6.19 5.65
N ALA A 212 5.43 5.50 5.08
CA ALA A 212 4.00 5.60 5.37
C ALA A 212 3.28 4.37 4.83
N CYS A 213 2.30 3.89 5.56
CA CYS A 213 1.41 2.81 5.14
C CYS A 213 0.00 3.34 4.84
#